data_17af8c0baea24b58f435912417ac95d4
#
_entry.id   17af8c0baea24b58f435912417ac95d4
#
_cell.length_a   1.000
_cell.length_b   1.000
_cell.length_c   1.000
_cell.angle_alpha   90.00
_cell.angle_beta   90.00
_cell.angle_gamma   90.00
#
_symmetry.space_group_name_H-M   'P 1'
#
loop_
_entity.id
_entity.type
_entity.pdbx_description
1 polymer ?
#
loop_
_entity_poly.entity_id
_entity_poly.type
_entity_poly.pdbx_seq_one_letter_code
_entity_poly.pdbx_strand_id
1 'polypeptide(L)'
;MNDTKFSLRRRIWGGAMRGLMLLCAGLTCALVLFLIFYVLYKGVPHLSWQLLSTKPSYLSDTIGILPDIISTVCMVLTTLVFVLPLGVCAAVYLTEYAANKKVVAVIEYAAETLSGIPSIIYGLVGQMFFCQFLGMKKSLIAGAMTLVIMNLPTIMRTTQESLKTVPQSYREGAFGLGAGKWRVIRTVVLPGCVDGVITGCILAVGRILGETAALLYTAGFAHTLYGSLQETLQSSGATLSVSLYVYAKEQGEFDVAFAIAAILMVLALIIDVAAALVGKYFQRRRSI
;
A
#
# COMPACT_ATOMS: atom_id res chain seq x y z
N MET A 1 -27.18 -39.31 32.76
CA MET A 1 -28.19 -38.23 32.51
C MET A 1 -27.59 -36.83 32.47
N ASN A 2 -26.27 -36.63 32.63
CA ASN A 2 -25.62 -35.30 32.61
C ASN A 2 -25.03 -34.90 31.26
N ASP A 3 -24.80 -35.81 30.34
CA ASP A 3 -24.10 -35.55 29.07
C ASP A 3 -24.94 -34.72 28.07
N THR A 4 -26.26 -34.90 28.11
CA THR A 4 -27.18 -34.19 27.21
C THR A 4 -27.31 -32.69 27.55
N LYS A 5 -27.22 -32.28 28.82
CA LYS A 5 -27.26 -30.89 29.24
C LYS A 5 -25.96 -30.14 28.88
N PHE A 6 -24.83 -30.84 28.98
CA PHE A 6 -23.53 -30.27 28.53
C PHE A 6 -23.50 -30.05 27.01
N SER A 7 -24.06 -30.97 26.23
CA SER A 7 -24.14 -30.84 24.77
C SER A 7 -25.08 -29.70 24.34
N LEU A 8 -26.22 -29.54 25.02
CA LEU A 8 -27.20 -28.49 24.72
C LEU A 8 -26.63 -27.08 25.01
N ARG A 9 -26.04 -26.89 26.18
CA ARG A 9 -25.38 -25.64 26.57
C ARG A 9 -24.25 -25.26 25.60
N ARG A 10 -23.44 -26.24 25.19
CA ARG A 10 -22.36 -26.04 24.20
C ARG A 10 -22.90 -25.68 22.82
N ARG A 11 -24.05 -26.26 22.44
CA ARG A 11 -24.73 -25.96 21.16
C ARG A 11 -25.34 -24.56 21.15
N ILE A 12 -25.97 -24.15 22.26
CA ILE A 12 -26.53 -22.79 22.42
C ILE A 12 -25.38 -21.76 22.43
N TRP A 13 -24.30 -22.01 23.16
CA TRP A 13 -23.12 -21.14 23.18
C TRP A 13 -22.48 -21.03 21.79
N GLY A 14 -22.32 -22.15 21.09
CA GLY A 14 -21.80 -22.17 19.72
C GLY A 14 -22.68 -21.42 18.73
N GLY A 15 -24.01 -21.53 18.88
CA GLY A 15 -24.99 -20.77 18.10
C GLY A 15 -24.93 -19.26 18.38
N ALA A 16 -24.91 -18.88 19.67
CA ALA A 16 -24.81 -17.49 20.10
C ALA A 16 -23.51 -16.84 19.61
N MET A 17 -22.37 -17.54 19.72
CA MET A 17 -21.08 -17.03 19.23
C MET A 17 -21.05 -16.87 17.70
N ARG A 18 -21.62 -17.83 16.96
CA ARG A 18 -21.76 -17.68 15.50
C ARG A 18 -22.66 -16.51 15.13
N GLY A 19 -23.79 -16.36 15.83
CA GLY A 19 -24.68 -15.20 15.63
C GLY A 19 -23.98 -13.88 15.89
N LEU A 20 -23.21 -13.79 17.00
CA LEU A 20 -22.42 -12.60 17.32
C LEU A 20 -21.36 -12.31 16.25
N MET A 21 -20.61 -13.33 15.80
CA MET A 21 -19.61 -13.17 14.73
C MET A 21 -20.25 -12.69 13.42
N LEU A 22 -21.37 -13.27 13.01
CA LEU A 22 -22.11 -12.84 11.81
C LEU A 22 -22.64 -11.42 11.94
N LEU A 23 -23.13 -11.04 13.13
CA LEU A 23 -23.61 -9.69 13.40
C LEU A 23 -22.46 -8.68 13.30
N CYS A 24 -21.32 -8.95 13.93
CA CYS A 24 -20.14 -8.10 13.85
C CYS A 24 -19.64 -7.98 12.40
N ALA A 25 -19.54 -9.10 11.68
CA ALA A 25 -19.14 -9.09 10.27
C ALA A 25 -20.13 -8.29 9.41
N GLY A 26 -21.44 -8.50 9.59
CA GLY A 26 -22.49 -7.77 8.89
C GLY A 26 -22.44 -6.27 9.16
N LEU A 27 -22.25 -5.89 10.43
CA LEU A 27 -22.13 -4.47 10.83
C LEU A 27 -20.89 -3.82 10.23
N THR A 28 -19.76 -4.50 10.22
CA THR A 28 -18.53 -4.00 9.58
C THR A 28 -18.71 -3.82 8.07
N CYS A 29 -19.28 -4.81 7.40
CA CYS A 29 -19.58 -4.70 5.96
C CYS A 29 -20.56 -3.57 5.66
N ALA A 30 -21.63 -3.44 6.47
CA ALA A 30 -22.60 -2.37 6.30
C ALA A 30 -21.99 -0.98 6.49
N LEU A 31 -21.11 -0.81 7.48
CA LEU A 31 -20.40 0.43 7.73
C LEU A 31 -19.47 0.80 6.57
N VAL A 32 -18.69 -0.15 6.06
CA VAL A 32 -17.80 0.09 4.92
C VAL A 32 -18.59 0.46 3.67
N LEU A 33 -19.67 -0.28 3.36
CA LEU A 33 -20.54 0.03 2.24
C LEU A 33 -21.22 1.39 2.39
N PHE A 34 -21.65 1.73 3.60
CA PHE A 34 -22.23 3.05 3.91
C PHE A 34 -21.22 4.17 3.64
N LEU A 35 -19.97 4.03 4.11
CA LEU A 35 -18.94 5.05 3.88
C LEU A 35 -18.62 5.21 2.39
N ILE A 36 -18.47 4.11 1.66
CA ILE A 36 -18.25 4.13 0.21
C ILE A 36 -19.40 4.85 -0.50
N PHE A 37 -20.63 4.46 -0.20
CA PHE A 37 -21.82 5.07 -0.78
C PHE A 37 -21.93 6.56 -0.43
N TYR A 38 -21.67 6.93 0.83
CA TYR A 38 -21.73 8.30 1.30
C TYR A 38 -20.72 9.20 0.57
N VAL A 39 -19.45 8.74 0.44
CA VAL A 39 -18.42 9.48 -0.27
C VAL A 39 -18.77 9.65 -1.74
N LEU A 40 -19.25 8.59 -2.41
CA LEU A 40 -19.69 8.67 -3.81
C LEU A 40 -20.91 9.57 -3.99
N TYR A 41 -21.91 9.45 -3.10
CA TYR A 41 -23.13 10.27 -3.15
C TYR A 41 -22.83 11.77 -3.02
N LYS A 42 -21.89 12.12 -2.14
CA LYS A 42 -21.47 13.51 -1.96
C LYS A 42 -20.46 13.97 -3.01
N GLY A 43 -19.57 13.12 -3.46
CA GLY A 43 -18.46 13.50 -4.35
C GLY A 43 -18.83 13.53 -5.83
N VAL A 44 -19.64 12.57 -6.31
CA VAL A 44 -19.99 12.46 -7.74
C VAL A 44 -20.66 13.70 -8.33
N PRO A 45 -21.59 14.38 -7.63
CA PRO A 45 -22.22 15.60 -8.17
C PRO A 45 -21.25 16.73 -8.44
N HIS A 46 -20.11 16.79 -7.73
CA HIS A 46 -19.09 17.85 -7.86
C HIS A 46 -17.95 17.45 -8.83
N LEU A 47 -18.02 16.26 -9.43
CA LEU A 47 -17.08 15.84 -10.46
C LEU A 47 -17.39 16.57 -11.79
N SER A 48 -16.49 17.43 -12.20
CA SER A 48 -16.55 18.07 -13.52
C SER A 48 -15.32 17.66 -14.36
N TRP A 49 -15.48 17.62 -15.68
CA TRP A 49 -14.33 17.41 -16.57
C TRP A 49 -13.28 18.49 -16.39
N GLN A 50 -13.71 19.70 -16.07
CA GLN A 50 -12.84 20.83 -15.78
C GLN A 50 -11.98 20.55 -14.55
N LEU A 51 -12.55 20.05 -13.45
CA LEU A 51 -11.82 19.66 -12.24
C LEU A 51 -10.69 18.65 -12.54
N LEU A 52 -10.97 17.66 -13.38
CA LEU A 52 -10.03 16.58 -13.72
C LEU A 52 -8.92 17.00 -14.68
N SER A 53 -9.20 17.92 -15.61
CA SER A 53 -8.32 18.24 -16.74
C SER A 53 -7.55 19.54 -16.61
N THR A 54 -7.90 20.38 -15.61
CA THR A 54 -7.27 21.70 -15.46
C THR A 54 -6.24 21.72 -14.33
N LYS A 55 -5.38 22.75 -14.39
CA LYS A 55 -4.48 23.14 -13.30
C LYS A 55 -5.22 24.12 -12.41
N PRO A 56 -4.97 24.15 -11.10
CA PRO A 56 -5.49 25.20 -10.25
C PRO A 56 -4.90 26.53 -10.68
N SER A 57 -5.75 27.57 -10.77
CA SER A 57 -5.37 28.91 -11.13
C SER A 57 -6.06 29.92 -10.22
N TYR A 58 -5.26 30.67 -9.48
CA TYR A 58 -5.74 31.74 -8.62
C TYR A 58 -6.27 32.94 -9.43
N LEU A 59 -5.83 33.07 -10.69
CA LEU A 59 -6.26 34.20 -11.56
C LEU A 59 -7.66 34.00 -12.16
N SER A 60 -8.04 32.76 -12.39
CA SER A 60 -9.33 32.37 -12.99
C SER A 60 -10.28 31.72 -12.00
N ASP A 61 -9.92 31.62 -10.73
CA ASP A 61 -10.67 30.98 -9.65
C ASP A 61 -11.08 29.53 -10.02
N THR A 62 -10.22 28.89 -10.82
CA THR A 62 -10.47 27.49 -11.27
C THR A 62 -9.76 26.52 -10.36
N ILE A 63 -10.53 25.61 -9.79
CA ILE A 63 -10.01 24.46 -9.02
C ILE A 63 -9.75 23.33 -10.00
N GLY A 64 -8.50 22.86 -10.08
CA GLY A 64 -8.10 21.74 -10.92
C GLY A 64 -7.17 20.80 -10.17
N ILE A 65 -7.31 19.50 -10.35
CA ILE A 65 -6.57 18.45 -9.61
C ILE A 65 -5.70 17.57 -10.52
N LEU A 66 -5.56 17.94 -11.79
CA LEU A 66 -4.72 17.19 -12.73
C LEU A 66 -3.27 16.99 -12.24
N PRO A 67 -2.59 18.02 -11.70
CA PRO A 67 -1.25 17.84 -11.14
C PRO A 67 -1.20 16.83 -10.00
N ASP A 68 -2.23 16.81 -9.15
CA ASP A 68 -2.30 15.94 -7.98
C ASP A 68 -2.54 14.47 -8.38
N ILE A 69 -3.31 14.23 -9.43
CA ILE A 69 -3.48 12.90 -10.01
C ILE A 69 -2.14 12.38 -10.54
N ILE A 70 -1.43 13.19 -11.33
CA ILE A 70 -0.12 12.83 -11.89
C ILE A 70 0.90 12.57 -10.78
N SER A 71 0.96 13.47 -9.79
CA SER A 71 1.83 13.33 -8.63
C SER A 71 1.54 12.06 -7.83
N THR A 72 0.25 11.69 -7.68
CA THR A 72 -0.16 10.46 -7.00
C THR A 72 0.32 9.22 -7.75
N VAL A 73 0.10 9.17 -9.07
CA VAL A 73 0.55 8.04 -9.90
C VAL A 73 2.08 7.94 -9.88
N CYS A 74 2.79 9.06 -10.05
CA CYS A 74 4.25 9.10 -9.96
C CYS A 74 4.76 8.63 -8.59
N MET A 75 4.09 9.05 -7.51
CA MET A 75 4.42 8.63 -6.14
C MET A 75 4.29 7.12 -5.96
N VAL A 76 3.16 6.53 -6.38
CA VAL A 76 2.92 5.08 -6.29
C VAL A 76 3.97 4.32 -7.09
N LEU A 77 4.17 4.68 -8.35
CA LEU A 77 5.12 3.98 -9.23
C LEU A 77 6.56 4.10 -8.71
N THR A 78 7.00 5.29 -8.32
CA THR A 78 8.35 5.51 -7.80
C THR A 78 8.58 4.71 -6.52
N THR A 79 7.63 4.75 -5.57
CA THR A 79 7.75 3.97 -4.34
C THR A 79 7.81 2.48 -4.62
N LEU A 80 6.96 1.93 -5.50
CA LEU A 80 6.95 0.52 -5.85
C LEU A 80 8.24 0.07 -6.53
N VAL A 81 8.80 0.88 -7.44
CA VAL A 81 10.08 0.58 -8.14
C VAL A 81 11.21 0.34 -7.14
N PHE A 82 11.23 1.04 -6.02
CA PHE A 82 12.26 0.86 -4.99
C PHE A 82 11.88 -0.18 -3.93
N VAL A 83 10.65 -0.14 -3.41
CA VAL A 83 10.28 -0.98 -2.26
C VAL A 83 10.13 -2.46 -2.64
N LEU A 84 9.66 -2.77 -3.86
CA LEU A 84 9.49 -4.16 -4.27
C LEU A 84 10.82 -4.93 -4.38
N PRO A 85 11.82 -4.44 -5.13
CA PRO A 85 13.11 -5.15 -5.18
C PRO A 85 13.74 -5.28 -3.80
N LEU A 86 13.74 -4.20 -3.01
CA LEU A 86 14.35 -4.20 -1.68
C LEU A 86 13.64 -5.17 -0.73
N GLY A 87 12.30 -5.12 -0.67
CA GLY A 87 11.52 -5.97 0.21
C GLY A 87 11.57 -7.44 -0.16
N VAL A 88 11.47 -7.75 -1.47
CA VAL A 88 11.56 -9.13 -1.97
C VAL A 88 12.97 -9.70 -1.76
N CYS A 89 14.02 -8.94 -2.07
CA CYS A 89 15.40 -9.38 -1.84
C CYS A 89 15.68 -9.60 -0.35
N ALA A 90 15.20 -8.70 0.52
CA ALA A 90 15.32 -8.87 1.97
C ALA A 90 14.59 -10.13 2.46
N ALA A 91 13.36 -10.36 2.01
CA ALA A 91 12.58 -11.56 2.35
C ALA A 91 13.28 -12.85 1.91
N VAL A 92 13.77 -12.88 0.67
CA VAL A 92 14.53 -14.03 0.13
C VAL A 92 15.80 -14.27 0.95
N TYR A 93 16.55 -13.21 1.27
CA TYR A 93 17.76 -13.33 2.08
C TYR A 93 17.46 -13.93 3.46
N LEU A 94 16.46 -13.37 4.16
CA LEU A 94 16.11 -13.80 5.51
C LEU A 94 15.51 -15.22 5.56
N THR A 95 14.80 -15.64 4.51
CA THR A 95 14.15 -16.96 4.48
C THR A 95 15.07 -18.05 3.95
N GLU A 96 15.86 -17.77 2.91
CA GLU A 96 16.62 -18.79 2.18
C GLU A 96 18.13 -18.79 2.48
N TYR A 97 18.71 -17.63 2.79
CA TYR A 97 20.16 -17.51 2.96
C TYR A 97 20.62 -17.37 4.40
N ALA A 98 19.85 -16.71 5.24
CA ALA A 98 20.29 -16.39 6.60
C ALA A 98 20.43 -17.63 7.47
N ALA A 99 21.66 -17.99 7.82
CA ALA A 99 21.98 -19.14 8.69
C ALA A 99 21.75 -18.84 10.17
N ASN A 100 21.96 -17.58 10.59
CA ASN A 100 21.87 -17.20 11.98
C ASN A 100 20.43 -16.78 12.35
N LYS A 101 19.69 -17.70 12.98
CA LYS A 101 18.30 -17.46 13.41
C LYS A 101 18.14 -16.28 14.39
N LYS A 102 19.18 -15.94 15.18
CA LYS A 102 19.13 -14.79 16.10
C LYS A 102 19.15 -13.47 15.34
N VAL A 103 19.97 -13.37 14.29
CA VAL A 103 20.01 -12.17 13.44
C VAL A 103 18.71 -12.00 12.69
N VAL A 104 18.15 -13.08 12.16
CA VAL A 104 16.81 -13.06 11.50
C VAL A 104 15.76 -12.53 12.46
N ALA A 105 15.70 -13.07 13.68
CA ALA A 105 14.71 -12.64 14.69
C ALA A 105 14.86 -11.16 15.07
N VAL A 106 16.08 -10.64 15.16
CA VAL A 106 16.34 -9.22 15.43
C VAL A 106 15.84 -8.34 14.28
N ILE A 107 16.11 -8.73 13.03
CA ILE A 107 15.65 -7.97 11.85
C ILE A 107 14.12 -8.01 11.74
N GLU A 108 13.51 -9.18 11.95
CA GLU A 108 12.04 -9.32 11.94
C GLU A 108 11.41 -8.46 13.04
N TYR A 109 11.95 -8.47 14.24
CA TYR A 109 11.49 -7.63 15.35
C TYR A 109 11.64 -6.13 15.05
N ALA A 110 12.78 -5.72 14.48
CA ALA A 110 13.00 -4.34 14.07
C ALA A 110 12.00 -3.90 13.00
N ALA A 111 11.73 -4.75 11.99
CA ALA A 111 10.74 -4.48 10.97
C ALA A 111 9.30 -4.38 11.53
N GLU A 112 8.96 -5.23 12.50
CA GLU A 112 7.67 -5.17 13.19
C GLU A 112 7.53 -3.89 14.00
N THR A 113 8.57 -3.47 14.72
CA THR A 113 8.61 -2.20 15.45
C THR A 113 8.45 -1.02 14.50
N LEU A 114 9.14 -1.02 13.35
CA LEU A 114 9.00 0.00 12.32
C LEU A 114 7.55 0.10 11.83
N SER A 115 6.88 -1.01 11.58
CA SER A 115 5.49 -0.98 11.08
C SER A 115 4.49 -0.39 12.08
N GLY A 116 4.83 -0.34 13.38
CA GLY A 116 4.02 0.26 14.45
C GLY A 116 4.22 1.76 14.64
N ILE A 117 5.21 2.37 14.00
CA ILE A 117 5.48 3.81 14.14
C ILE A 117 4.41 4.63 13.42
N PRO A 118 3.82 5.67 14.05
CA PRO A 118 2.89 6.58 13.39
C PRO A 118 3.50 7.26 12.16
N SER A 119 2.74 7.38 11.07
CA SER A 119 3.23 7.90 9.78
C SER A 119 3.76 9.34 9.86
N ILE A 120 3.21 10.17 10.75
CA ILE A 120 3.71 11.53 10.98
C ILE A 120 5.18 11.55 11.42
N ILE A 121 5.61 10.55 12.22
CA ILE A 121 7.01 10.45 12.66
C ILE A 121 7.91 10.11 11.46
N TYR A 122 7.45 9.21 10.56
CA TYR A 122 8.15 8.97 9.30
C TYR A 122 8.27 10.23 8.46
N GLY A 123 7.22 11.06 8.43
CA GLY A 123 7.25 12.36 7.73
C GLY A 123 8.30 13.30 8.30
N LEU A 124 8.34 13.46 9.62
CA LEU A 124 9.31 14.32 10.29
C LEU A 124 10.75 13.84 10.11
N VAL A 125 10.99 12.55 10.33
CA VAL A 125 12.32 11.95 10.13
C VAL A 125 12.72 12.00 8.66
N GLY A 126 11.79 11.71 7.75
CA GLY A 126 12.02 11.81 6.31
C GLY A 126 12.35 13.23 5.86
N GLN A 127 11.67 14.23 6.42
CA GLN A 127 11.97 15.65 6.16
C GLN A 127 13.40 16.01 6.65
N MET A 128 13.75 15.61 7.87
CA MET A 128 15.09 15.88 8.41
C MET A 128 16.17 15.19 7.60
N PHE A 129 15.96 13.92 7.25
CA PHE A 129 16.97 13.13 6.57
C PHE A 129 17.05 13.42 5.07
N PHE A 130 15.93 13.28 4.33
CA PHE A 130 15.95 13.45 2.88
C PHE A 130 15.98 14.93 2.47
N CYS A 131 15.12 15.77 3.08
CA CYS A 131 15.00 17.15 2.62
C CYS A 131 16.11 18.04 3.17
N GLN A 132 16.52 17.87 4.44
CA GLN A 132 17.52 18.76 5.07
C GLN A 132 18.92 18.17 4.95
N PHE A 133 19.16 16.95 5.44
CA PHE A 133 20.51 16.36 5.48
C PHE A 133 21.03 16.00 4.09
N LEU A 134 20.22 15.35 3.24
CA LEU A 134 20.59 15.02 1.85
C LEU A 134 20.35 16.19 0.86
N GLY A 135 19.75 17.30 1.29
CA GLY A 135 19.53 18.48 0.46
C GLY A 135 18.53 18.30 -0.69
N MET A 136 17.69 17.25 -0.66
CA MET A 136 16.71 16.97 -1.72
C MET A 136 15.56 17.96 -1.77
N LYS A 137 15.45 18.88 -0.80
CA LYS A 137 14.30 19.78 -0.58
C LYS A 137 12.99 18.98 -0.44
N LYS A 138 11.86 19.65 -0.27
CA LYS A 138 10.55 18.99 -0.37
C LYS A 138 10.31 18.61 -1.82
N SER A 139 10.18 17.32 -2.09
CA SER A 139 10.05 16.79 -3.44
C SER A 139 9.33 15.46 -3.44
N LEU A 140 8.71 15.09 -4.57
CA LEU A 140 8.04 13.78 -4.71
C LEU A 140 9.01 12.63 -4.45
N ILE A 141 10.29 12.74 -4.86
CA ILE A 141 11.27 11.69 -4.61
C ILE A 141 11.60 11.55 -3.12
N ALA A 142 11.71 12.66 -2.36
CA ALA A 142 11.90 12.59 -0.91
C ALA A 142 10.70 11.94 -0.21
N GLY A 143 9.48 12.25 -0.67
CA GLY A 143 8.27 11.58 -0.24
C GLY A 143 8.27 10.08 -0.56
N ALA A 144 8.60 9.71 -1.80
CA ALA A 144 8.66 8.33 -2.23
C ALA A 144 9.69 7.52 -1.43
N MET A 145 10.89 8.05 -1.16
CA MET A 145 11.90 7.38 -0.34
C MET A 145 11.46 7.20 1.10
N THR A 146 10.73 8.15 1.66
CA THR A 146 10.11 8.01 2.99
C THR A 146 9.06 6.89 2.99
N LEU A 147 8.22 6.82 1.97
CA LEU A 147 7.23 5.77 1.81
C LEU A 147 7.88 4.39 1.54
N VAL A 148 9.03 4.34 0.89
CA VAL A 148 9.82 3.10 0.74
C VAL A 148 10.17 2.53 2.10
N ILE A 149 10.74 3.35 2.99
CA ILE A 149 11.09 2.90 4.36
C ILE A 149 9.85 2.43 5.11
N MET A 150 8.74 3.16 5.00
CA MET A 150 7.49 2.86 5.69
C MET A 150 6.81 1.57 5.19
N ASN A 151 6.91 1.25 3.90
CA ASN A 151 6.27 0.08 3.29
C ASN A 151 7.19 -1.16 3.20
N LEU A 152 8.50 -0.99 3.40
CA LEU A 152 9.48 -2.08 3.33
C LEU A 152 9.13 -3.26 4.26
N PRO A 153 8.76 -3.06 5.54
CA PRO A 153 8.35 -4.15 6.43
C PRO A 153 7.16 -4.96 5.89
N THR A 154 6.18 -4.29 5.31
CA THR A 154 4.97 -4.92 4.76
C THR A 154 5.31 -5.85 3.59
N ILE A 155 6.07 -5.35 2.60
CA ILE A 155 6.50 -6.16 1.44
C ILE A 155 7.39 -7.32 1.86
N MET A 156 8.34 -7.06 2.76
CA MET A 156 9.25 -8.08 3.28
C MET A 156 8.47 -9.20 3.98
N ARG A 157 7.54 -8.86 4.87
CA ARG A 157 6.77 -9.83 5.67
C ARG A 157 5.82 -10.66 4.81
N THR A 158 5.02 -10.04 3.95
CA THR A 158 4.11 -10.76 3.05
C THR A 158 4.86 -11.70 2.11
N THR A 159 6.02 -11.27 1.62
CA THR A 159 6.90 -12.11 0.79
C THR A 159 7.49 -13.26 1.60
N GLN A 160 7.97 -13.04 2.83
CA GLN A 160 8.49 -14.11 3.70
C GLN A 160 7.42 -15.15 4.02
N GLU A 161 6.20 -14.71 4.38
CA GLU A 161 5.08 -15.62 4.66
C GLU A 161 4.77 -16.49 3.44
N SER A 162 4.76 -15.91 2.25
CA SER A 162 4.53 -16.66 1.02
C SER A 162 5.70 -17.59 0.65
N LEU A 163 6.96 -17.19 0.89
CA LEU A 163 8.12 -18.07 0.70
C LEU A 163 8.04 -19.33 1.61
N LYS A 164 7.54 -19.16 2.84
CA LYS A 164 7.35 -20.26 3.80
C LYS A 164 6.24 -21.24 3.38
N THR A 165 5.30 -20.86 2.53
CA THR A 165 4.23 -21.78 2.05
C THR A 165 4.70 -22.73 0.95
N VAL A 166 5.84 -22.45 0.30
CA VAL A 166 6.40 -23.35 -0.73
C VAL A 166 6.90 -24.65 -0.06
N PRO A 167 6.40 -25.84 -0.46
CA PRO A 167 6.78 -27.11 0.16
C PRO A 167 8.28 -27.38 0.10
N GLN A 168 8.84 -27.89 1.20
CA GLN A 168 10.26 -28.22 1.28
C GLN A 168 10.67 -29.28 0.26
N SER A 169 9.77 -30.23 -0.08
CA SER A 169 10.01 -31.27 -1.07
C SER A 169 10.35 -30.73 -2.46
N TYR A 170 9.84 -29.54 -2.84
CA TYR A 170 10.17 -28.92 -4.12
C TYR A 170 11.61 -28.41 -4.14
N ARG A 171 12.09 -27.89 -3.01
CA ARG A 171 13.49 -27.46 -2.83
C ARG A 171 14.42 -28.68 -2.88
N GLU A 172 14.09 -29.71 -2.14
CA GLU A 172 14.88 -30.95 -2.06
C GLU A 172 14.93 -31.68 -3.40
N GLY A 173 13.81 -31.77 -4.12
CA GLY A 173 13.77 -32.33 -5.46
C GLY A 173 14.66 -31.59 -6.44
N ALA A 174 14.63 -30.25 -6.41
CA ALA A 174 15.49 -29.43 -7.28
C ALA A 174 16.97 -29.56 -6.92
N PHE A 175 17.32 -29.64 -5.63
CA PHE A 175 18.69 -29.92 -5.19
C PHE A 175 19.15 -31.33 -5.59
N GLY A 176 18.26 -32.34 -5.49
CA GLY A 176 18.52 -33.71 -5.93
C GLY A 176 18.83 -33.82 -7.43
N LEU A 177 18.28 -32.93 -8.25
CA LEU A 177 18.60 -32.77 -9.68
C LEU A 177 19.89 -31.98 -9.94
N GLY A 178 20.65 -31.61 -8.90
CA GLY A 178 21.91 -30.86 -9.02
C GLY A 178 21.76 -29.37 -9.20
N ALA A 179 20.57 -28.77 -8.97
CA ALA A 179 20.39 -27.35 -9.08
C ALA A 179 21.09 -26.60 -7.96
N GLY A 180 21.84 -25.55 -8.26
CA GLY A 180 22.44 -24.67 -7.27
C GLY A 180 21.38 -23.82 -6.57
N LYS A 181 21.67 -23.33 -5.34
CA LYS A 181 20.74 -22.62 -4.47
C LYS A 181 20.02 -21.45 -5.15
N TRP A 182 20.76 -20.59 -5.87
CA TRP A 182 20.17 -19.48 -6.60
C TRP A 182 19.18 -19.94 -7.70
N ARG A 183 19.52 -21.03 -8.37
CA ARG A 183 18.65 -21.61 -9.41
C ARG A 183 17.34 -22.10 -8.81
N VAL A 184 17.40 -22.81 -7.68
CA VAL A 184 16.21 -23.26 -6.94
C VAL A 184 15.34 -22.08 -6.53
N ILE A 185 15.93 -21.03 -5.97
CA ILE A 185 15.19 -19.83 -5.58
C ILE A 185 14.49 -19.19 -6.78
N ARG A 186 15.21 -18.96 -7.88
CA ARG A 186 14.68 -18.26 -9.05
C ARG A 186 13.63 -19.08 -9.82
N THR A 187 13.79 -20.40 -9.91
CA THR A 187 12.94 -21.25 -10.77
C THR A 187 11.83 -21.97 -10.03
N VAL A 188 11.97 -22.19 -8.73
CA VAL A 188 11.02 -22.96 -7.92
C VAL A 188 10.36 -22.06 -6.86
N VAL A 189 11.18 -21.44 -6.01
CA VAL A 189 10.70 -20.75 -4.80
C VAL A 189 10.04 -19.42 -5.13
N LEU A 190 10.74 -18.50 -5.81
CA LEU A 190 10.20 -17.18 -6.19
C LEU A 190 8.95 -17.31 -7.06
N PRO A 191 8.94 -18.15 -8.07
CA PRO A 191 7.71 -18.42 -8.75
C PRO A 191 6.62 -18.99 -7.81
N GLY A 192 6.92 -19.83 -6.81
CA GLY A 192 5.96 -20.35 -5.80
C GLY A 192 5.33 -19.28 -4.91
N CYS A 193 5.95 -18.12 -4.73
CA CYS A 193 5.50 -17.08 -3.80
C CYS A 193 4.95 -15.79 -4.45
N VAL A 194 4.73 -15.78 -5.78
CA VAL A 194 4.24 -14.56 -6.48
C VAL A 194 2.94 -14.03 -5.89
N ASP A 195 2.06 -14.89 -5.39
CA ASP A 195 0.78 -14.48 -4.79
C ASP A 195 0.97 -13.59 -3.56
N GLY A 196 1.95 -13.92 -2.71
CA GLY A 196 2.26 -13.09 -1.56
C GLY A 196 2.93 -11.77 -1.93
N VAL A 197 3.78 -11.77 -2.97
CA VAL A 197 4.37 -10.53 -3.48
C VAL A 197 3.29 -9.60 -4.03
N ILE A 198 2.32 -10.13 -4.78
CA ILE A 198 1.20 -9.36 -5.32
C ILE A 198 0.31 -8.83 -4.18
N THR A 199 0.00 -9.67 -3.20
CA THR A 199 -0.76 -9.24 -2.02
C THR A 199 -0.02 -8.11 -1.30
N GLY A 200 1.29 -8.23 -1.10
CA GLY A 200 2.13 -7.18 -0.55
C GLY A 200 2.10 -5.90 -1.37
N CYS A 201 2.13 -6.00 -2.71
CA CYS A 201 1.96 -4.85 -3.60
C CYS A 201 0.63 -4.14 -3.39
N ILE A 202 -0.49 -4.87 -3.38
CA ILE A 202 -1.83 -4.31 -3.20
C ILE A 202 -1.92 -3.58 -1.86
N LEU A 203 -1.45 -4.19 -0.79
CA LEU A 203 -1.43 -3.56 0.54
C LEU A 203 -0.55 -2.30 0.57
N ALA A 204 0.62 -2.34 -0.07
CA ALA A 204 1.51 -1.19 -0.15
C ALA A 204 0.88 -0.05 -0.97
N VAL A 205 0.26 -0.34 -2.11
CA VAL A 205 -0.44 0.65 -2.95
C VAL A 205 -1.56 1.34 -2.16
N GLY A 206 -2.42 0.56 -1.50
CA GLY A 206 -3.49 1.13 -0.68
C GLY A 206 -2.96 2.08 0.40
N ARG A 207 -1.86 1.69 1.06
CA ARG A 207 -1.20 2.53 2.07
C ARG A 207 -0.57 3.79 1.47
N ILE A 208 0.09 3.69 0.31
CA ILE A 208 0.70 4.84 -0.38
C ILE A 208 -0.36 5.84 -0.82
N LEU A 209 -1.47 5.37 -1.39
CA LEU A 209 -2.58 6.22 -1.85
C LEU A 209 -3.26 6.98 -0.72
N GLY A 210 -3.41 6.35 0.46
CA GLY A 210 -4.02 6.96 1.63
C GLY A 210 -3.07 7.81 2.49
N GLU A 211 -1.75 7.79 2.20
CA GLU A 211 -0.79 8.47 3.07
C GLU A 211 -0.81 10.00 2.86
N THR A 212 -1.09 10.70 3.93
CA THR A 212 -1.16 12.17 3.94
C THR A 212 -0.10 12.76 4.84
N ALA A 213 0.01 12.28 6.08
CA ALA A 213 0.81 12.90 7.11
C ALA A 213 2.31 12.91 6.78
N ALA A 214 2.86 11.79 6.32
CA ALA A 214 4.27 11.72 5.93
C ALA A 214 4.55 12.59 4.71
N LEU A 215 3.64 12.64 3.74
CA LEU A 215 3.83 13.38 2.49
C LEU A 215 3.75 14.90 2.65
N LEU A 216 2.93 15.42 3.57
CA LEU A 216 2.89 16.85 3.89
C LEU A 216 4.27 17.42 4.27
N TYR A 217 5.06 16.63 4.98
CA TYR A 217 6.39 17.04 5.42
C TYR A 217 7.47 16.83 4.36
N THR A 218 7.36 15.79 3.55
CA THR A 218 8.43 15.34 2.64
C THR A 218 8.20 15.68 1.17
N ALA A 219 6.99 15.50 0.64
CA ALA A 219 6.64 15.82 -0.73
C ALA A 219 6.14 17.27 -0.88
N GLY A 220 5.50 17.79 0.16
CA GLY A 220 4.89 19.13 0.14
C GLY A 220 3.47 19.12 -0.42
N PHE A 221 2.99 20.30 -0.84
CA PHE A 221 1.60 20.51 -1.25
C PHE A 221 1.48 21.46 -2.46
N ALA A 222 2.49 21.52 -3.33
CA ALA A 222 2.41 22.34 -4.54
C ALA A 222 1.54 21.64 -5.61
N HIS A 223 0.60 22.41 -6.19
CA HIS A 223 -0.31 21.95 -7.25
C HIS A 223 0.21 22.38 -8.63
N THR A 224 1.47 22.06 -8.94
CA THR A 224 2.12 22.50 -10.17
C THR A 224 2.32 21.34 -11.11
N LEU A 225 1.98 21.53 -12.39
CA LEU A 225 2.28 20.56 -13.44
C LEU A 225 3.62 20.94 -14.09
N TYR A 226 4.57 20.03 -14.02
CA TYR A 226 5.90 20.18 -14.60
C TYR A 226 5.96 19.59 -16.01
N GLY A 227 6.90 20.06 -16.83
CA GLY A 227 7.02 19.64 -18.22
C GLY A 227 7.68 18.28 -18.42
N SER A 228 8.45 17.79 -17.41
CA SER A 228 9.13 16.50 -17.48
C SER A 228 8.93 15.66 -16.22
N LEU A 229 9.06 14.35 -16.37
CA LEU A 229 8.98 13.40 -15.24
C LEU A 229 10.08 13.68 -14.20
N GLN A 230 11.27 14.06 -14.65
CA GLN A 230 12.39 14.36 -13.77
C GLN A 230 12.10 15.62 -12.93
N GLU A 231 11.59 16.68 -13.53
CA GLU A 231 11.19 17.88 -12.80
C GLU A 231 10.08 17.60 -11.80
N THR A 232 9.08 16.79 -12.21
CA THR A 232 7.99 16.36 -11.34
C THR A 232 8.51 15.65 -10.10
N LEU A 233 9.44 14.71 -10.25
CA LEU A 233 10.01 13.97 -9.13
C LEU A 233 10.89 14.81 -8.21
N GLN A 234 11.63 15.78 -8.76
CA GLN A 234 12.53 16.63 -7.99
C GLN A 234 11.86 17.88 -7.39
N SER A 235 10.61 18.11 -7.71
CA SER A 235 9.85 19.27 -7.25
C SER A 235 8.82 18.88 -6.20
N SER A 236 8.38 19.90 -5.43
CA SER A 236 7.26 19.72 -4.51
C SER A 236 5.98 19.44 -5.28
N GLY A 237 5.20 18.45 -4.81
CA GLY A 237 3.93 18.09 -5.42
C GLY A 237 2.96 17.52 -4.39
N ALA A 238 1.70 17.95 -4.48
CA ALA A 238 0.62 17.39 -3.68
C ALA A 238 0.17 16.04 -4.29
N THR A 239 -0.09 15.05 -3.45
CA THR A 239 -0.87 13.86 -3.84
C THR A 239 -2.35 14.13 -3.61
N LEU A 240 -3.23 13.34 -4.20
CA LEU A 240 -4.68 13.46 -3.99
C LEU A 240 -5.08 13.38 -2.51
N SER A 241 -4.40 12.55 -1.71
CA SER A 241 -4.65 12.46 -0.27
C SER A 241 -4.24 13.73 0.49
N VAL A 242 -3.13 14.35 0.08
CA VAL A 242 -2.68 15.65 0.62
C VAL A 242 -3.63 16.74 0.19
N SER A 243 -4.03 16.78 -1.08
CA SER A 243 -4.97 17.77 -1.61
C SER A 243 -6.34 17.67 -0.93
N LEU A 244 -6.84 16.46 -0.71
CA LEU A 244 -8.06 16.22 0.05
C LEU A 244 -7.98 16.85 1.44
N TYR A 245 -6.85 16.65 2.14
CA TYR A 245 -6.64 17.24 3.46
C TYR A 245 -6.62 18.78 3.40
N VAL A 246 -5.90 19.37 2.44
CA VAL A 246 -5.77 20.82 2.28
C VAL A 246 -7.14 21.44 1.97
N TYR A 247 -7.88 20.90 0.99
CA TYR A 247 -9.21 21.43 0.64
C TYR A 247 -10.22 21.27 1.79
N ALA A 248 -10.25 20.13 2.46
CA ALA A 248 -11.19 19.89 3.54
C ALA A 248 -10.86 20.67 4.82
N LYS A 249 -9.57 20.73 5.21
CA LYS A 249 -9.18 21.20 6.54
C LYS A 249 -8.68 22.64 6.56
N GLU A 250 -7.95 23.05 5.53
CA GLU A 250 -7.33 24.37 5.49
C GLU A 250 -8.18 25.38 4.72
N GLN A 251 -8.83 24.96 3.63
CA GLN A 251 -9.64 25.84 2.80
C GLN A 251 -11.14 25.78 3.12
N GLY A 252 -11.62 24.72 3.77
CA GLY A 252 -13.04 24.54 4.08
C GLY A 252 -13.93 24.16 2.90
N GLU A 253 -13.32 23.81 1.75
CA GLU A 253 -13.99 23.45 0.50
C GLU A 253 -14.37 21.95 0.51
N PHE A 254 -15.41 21.61 1.29
CA PHE A 254 -15.84 20.20 1.49
C PHE A 254 -16.34 19.54 0.20
N ASP A 255 -16.98 20.28 -0.69
CA ASP A 255 -17.51 19.76 -1.94
C ASP A 255 -16.38 19.26 -2.86
N VAL A 256 -15.31 20.05 -2.97
CA VAL A 256 -14.10 19.68 -3.69
C VAL A 256 -13.40 18.50 -3.01
N ALA A 257 -13.32 18.50 -1.68
CA ALA A 257 -12.72 17.41 -0.92
C ALA A 257 -13.46 16.08 -1.14
N PHE A 258 -14.82 16.08 -1.16
CA PHE A 258 -15.61 14.88 -1.47
C PHE A 258 -15.40 14.42 -2.93
N ALA A 259 -15.27 15.35 -3.88
CA ALA A 259 -14.93 15.00 -5.26
C ALA A 259 -13.55 14.32 -5.34
N ILE A 260 -12.54 14.88 -4.67
CA ILE A 260 -11.19 14.28 -4.61
C ILE A 260 -11.23 12.90 -3.93
N ALA A 261 -11.98 12.75 -2.84
CA ALA A 261 -12.14 11.46 -2.16
C ALA A 261 -12.76 10.40 -3.07
N ALA A 262 -13.78 10.76 -3.86
CA ALA A 262 -14.40 9.87 -4.83
C ALA A 262 -13.40 9.45 -5.93
N ILE A 263 -12.59 10.38 -6.45
CA ILE A 263 -11.55 10.09 -7.45
C ILE A 263 -10.47 9.18 -6.85
N LEU A 264 -9.99 9.49 -5.64
CA LEU A 264 -8.98 8.68 -4.96
C LEU A 264 -9.47 7.23 -4.77
N MET A 265 -10.73 7.05 -4.41
CA MET A 265 -11.34 5.73 -4.23
C MET A 265 -11.46 4.96 -5.56
N VAL A 266 -11.84 5.63 -6.65
CA VAL A 266 -11.86 5.03 -8.00
C VAL A 266 -10.44 4.70 -8.46
N LEU A 267 -9.48 5.59 -8.26
CA LEU A 267 -8.08 5.37 -8.61
C LEU A 267 -7.49 4.17 -7.84
N ALA A 268 -7.75 4.08 -6.53
CA ALA A 268 -7.35 2.94 -5.72
C ALA A 268 -7.92 1.63 -6.29
N LEU A 269 -9.23 1.60 -6.58
CA LEU A 269 -9.87 0.42 -7.16
C LEU A 269 -9.25 0.02 -8.50
N ILE A 270 -8.97 0.99 -9.38
CA ILE A 270 -8.33 0.72 -10.69
C ILE A 270 -6.94 0.10 -10.49
N ILE A 271 -6.13 0.66 -9.60
CA ILE A 271 -4.77 0.18 -9.37
C ILE A 271 -4.80 -1.22 -8.73
N ASP A 272 -5.69 -1.46 -7.76
CA ASP A 272 -5.84 -2.77 -7.11
C ASP A 272 -6.31 -3.84 -8.10
N VAL A 273 -7.28 -3.52 -8.95
CA VAL A 273 -7.74 -4.43 -10.02
C VAL A 273 -6.61 -4.70 -11.01
N ALA A 274 -5.85 -3.67 -11.42
CA ALA A 274 -4.71 -3.84 -12.30
C ALA A 274 -3.64 -4.75 -11.68
N ALA A 275 -3.29 -4.54 -10.40
CA ALA A 275 -2.35 -5.38 -9.67
C ALA A 275 -2.84 -6.84 -9.58
N ALA A 276 -4.13 -7.05 -9.27
CA ALA A 276 -4.73 -8.38 -9.22
C ALA A 276 -4.76 -9.08 -10.60
N LEU A 277 -5.02 -8.34 -11.68
CA LEU A 277 -4.99 -8.89 -13.05
C LEU A 277 -3.57 -9.28 -13.47
N VAL A 278 -2.58 -8.44 -13.18
CA VAL A 278 -1.15 -8.76 -13.39
C VAL A 278 -0.80 -10.04 -12.64
N GLY A 279 -1.23 -10.17 -11.39
CA GLY A 279 -1.05 -11.36 -10.59
C GLY A 279 -1.62 -12.62 -11.25
N LYS A 280 -2.88 -12.58 -11.64
CA LYS A 280 -3.54 -13.70 -12.33
C LYS A 280 -2.85 -14.09 -13.65
N TYR A 281 -2.33 -13.11 -14.38
CA TYR A 281 -1.58 -13.37 -15.60
C TYR A 281 -0.30 -14.15 -15.34
N PHE A 282 0.45 -13.80 -14.31
CA PHE A 282 1.65 -14.53 -13.91
C PHE A 282 1.34 -15.93 -13.39
N GLN A 283 0.23 -16.14 -12.68
CA GLN A 283 -0.23 -17.46 -12.22
C GLN A 283 -0.59 -18.39 -13.39
N ARG A 284 -1.35 -17.90 -14.37
CA ARG A 284 -1.77 -18.72 -15.53
C ARG A 284 -0.60 -19.24 -16.37
N ARG A 285 0.49 -18.51 -16.46
CA ARG A 285 1.71 -18.97 -17.17
C ARG A 285 2.44 -20.12 -16.46
N ARG A 286 2.03 -20.47 -15.23
CA ARG A 286 2.63 -21.55 -14.44
C ARG A 286 1.88 -22.87 -14.53
N SER A 287 0.59 -22.83 -14.85
CA SER A 287 -0.23 -24.06 -14.94
C SER A 287 -0.06 -24.78 -16.28
N ILE A 288 0.87 -24.31 -17.13
CA ILE A 288 1.34 -24.95 -18.36
C ILE A 288 2.80 -25.39 -18.16
#